data_e6b9d82b339a4481b5f825d34e5a0316
#
_entry.id   e6b9d82b339a4481b5f825d34e5a0316
#
_cell.length_a   1.000
_cell.length_b   1.000
_cell.length_c   1.000
_cell.angle_alpha   90.00
_cell.angle_beta   90.00
_cell.angle_gamma   90.00
#
_symmetry.space_group_name_H-M   'P 1'
#
loop_
_entity.id
_entity.type
_entity.pdbx_description
1 polymer ?
#
loop_
_entity_poly.entity_id
_entity_poly.type
_entity_poly.pdbx_seq_one_letter_code
_entity_poly.pdbx_strand_id
1 'polypeptide(L)'
;GDCVVSVNGTVKGGVASVVYTRKLTSSIVGNWSLKAGAGAIYANIVTGNSTIDNLVPMIKPAIGNLIWGKVSAVNVNLPEDGIFDVSWRPIGASEDKGIGEITKMASIQYCVVDGKFMVAVDKNYVTVLTTLLQQAAGDKLEAAGISIDEIMKLLVDLGGYYGLPLNMKVDGSEATFYADKDLIVPVLTMIAPILKPMVPENYQQMVDMVLQLLPNAKTLEFGLNFTK
;
A
#
# COMPACT_ATOMS: atom_id res chain seq x y z
N GLY A 1 -12.27 -16.68 10.98
CA GLY A 1 -11.57 -16.12 9.84
C GLY A 1 -12.47 -15.22 9.03
N ASP A 2 -11.88 -14.27 8.33
CA ASP A 2 -12.60 -13.22 7.62
C ASP A 2 -13.04 -13.64 6.21
N CYS A 3 -13.13 -14.95 5.94
CA CYS A 3 -13.63 -15.40 4.66
C CYS A 3 -14.37 -16.74 4.76
N VAL A 4 -15.39 -16.89 3.90
CA VAL A 4 -16.10 -18.15 3.66
C VAL A 4 -15.59 -18.74 2.35
N VAL A 5 -15.20 -20.01 2.37
CA VAL A 5 -14.81 -20.73 1.16
C VAL A 5 -15.89 -21.75 0.84
N SER A 6 -16.47 -21.64 -0.34
CA SER A 6 -17.41 -22.63 -0.89
C SER A 6 -16.69 -23.45 -1.96
N VAL A 7 -16.88 -24.78 -1.88
CA VAL A 7 -16.31 -25.72 -2.86
C VAL A 7 -17.46 -26.42 -3.54
N ASN A 8 -17.59 -26.23 -4.86
CA ASN A 8 -18.58 -26.92 -5.68
C ASN A 8 -17.86 -27.81 -6.68
N GLY A 9 -18.17 -29.11 -6.66
CA GLY A 9 -17.61 -30.11 -7.57
C GLY A 9 -18.67 -30.69 -8.50
N THR A 10 -18.35 -30.81 -9.77
CA THR A 10 -19.16 -31.54 -10.75
C THR A 10 -18.30 -32.58 -11.48
N VAL A 11 -18.87 -33.75 -11.74
CA VAL A 11 -18.24 -34.78 -12.59
C VAL A 11 -19.09 -34.96 -13.82
N LYS A 12 -18.52 -34.73 -15.00
CA LYS A 12 -19.19 -34.95 -16.29
C LYS A 12 -18.23 -35.65 -17.24
N GLY A 13 -18.67 -36.80 -17.77
CA GLY A 13 -17.85 -37.53 -18.75
C GLY A 13 -16.49 -38.00 -18.23
N GLY A 14 -16.36 -38.31 -16.94
CA GLY A 14 -15.07 -38.71 -16.32
C GLY A 14 -14.12 -37.54 -16.00
N VAL A 15 -14.51 -36.29 -16.26
CA VAL A 15 -13.75 -35.10 -15.90
C VAL A 15 -14.35 -34.48 -14.64
N ALA A 16 -13.52 -34.35 -13.60
CA ALA A 16 -13.88 -33.63 -12.37
C ALA A 16 -13.57 -32.15 -12.53
N SER A 17 -14.57 -31.29 -12.34
CA SER A 17 -14.41 -29.83 -12.26
C SER A 17 -14.72 -29.37 -10.86
N VAL A 18 -13.81 -28.65 -10.25
CA VAL A 18 -13.96 -28.09 -8.89
C VAL A 18 -13.89 -26.57 -8.97
N VAL A 19 -14.92 -25.90 -8.49
CA VAL A 19 -14.98 -24.45 -8.40
C VAL A 19 -14.86 -24.06 -6.94
N TYR A 20 -13.86 -23.24 -6.64
CA TYR A 20 -13.67 -22.62 -5.33
C TYR A 20 -14.18 -21.20 -5.39
N THR A 21 -15.11 -20.85 -4.51
CA THR A 21 -15.58 -19.47 -4.34
C THR A 21 -15.19 -18.99 -2.95
N ARG A 22 -14.49 -17.88 -2.89
CA ARG A 22 -14.14 -17.19 -1.64
C ARG A 22 -15.03 -15.97 -1.48
N LYS A 23 -15.62 -15.82 -0.30
CA LYS A 23 -16.38 -14.64 0.08
C LYS A 23 -15.77 -14.05 1.35
N LEU A 24 -15.28 -12.82 1.28
CA LEU A 24 -14.75 -12.09 2.43
C LEU A 24 -15.90 -11.59 3.31
N THR A 25 -15.77 -11.73 4.62
CA THR A 25 -16.76 -11.30 5.62
C THR A 25 -16.24 -10.21 6.54
N SER A 26 -15.05 -9.66 6.23
CA SER A 26 -14.43 -8.59 7.02
C SER A 26 -15.25 -7.30 6.96
N SER A 27 -15.21 -6.53 8.04
CA SER A 27 -15.82 -5.20 8.15
C SER A 27 -15.26 -4.19 7.13
N ILE A 28 -14.10 -4.50 6.53
CA ILE A 28 -13.49 -3.66 5.48
C ILE A 28 -14.19 -3.78 4.12
N VAL A 29 -14.99 -4.83 3.90
CA VAL A 29 -15.75 -5.00 2.64
C VAL A 29 -16.61 -3.77 2.38
N GLY A 30 -16.51 -3.21 1.17
CA GLY A 30 -17.28 -2.07 0.73
C GLY A 30 -16.50 -1.04 -0.07
N ASN A 31 -17.15 0.08 -0.34
CA ASN A 31 -16.57 1.22 -1.05
C ASN A 31 -16.09 2.26 -0.04
N TRP A 32 -14.84 2.67 -0.19
CA TRP A 32 -14.17 3.59 0.70
C TRP A 32 -13.67 4.82 -0.08
N SER A 33 -13.98 6.00 0.40
CA SER A 33 -13.51 7.27 -0.17
C SER A 33 -12.41 7.85 0.72
N LEU A 34 -11.31 8.29 0.12
CA LEU A 34 -10.23 8.97 0.84
C LEU A 34 -10.75 10.26 1.46
N LYS A 35 -10.50 10.50 2.75
CA LYS A 35 -10.90 11.73 3.44
C LYS A 35 -10.26 12.97 2.80
N ALA A 36 -10.94 14.10 2.85
CA ALA A 36 -10.47 15.34 2.23
C ALA A 36 -9.30 16.00 3.01
N GLY A 37 -8.47 16.73 2.29
CA GLY A 37 -7.42 17.58 2.84
C GLY A 37 -6.45 16.85 3.76
N ALA A 38 -6.04 17.47 4.86
CA ALA A 38 -5.18 16.89 5.88
C ALA A 38 -5.78 15.66 6.57
N GLY A 39 -7.11 15.53 6.55
CA GLY A 39 -7.84 14.37 7.09
C GLY A 39 -7.54 13.07 6.36
N ALA A 40 -7.10 13.13 5.09
CA ALA A 40 -6.65 11.97 4.32
C ALA A 40 -5.46 11.26 4.96
N ILE A 41 -4.62 11.99 5.70
CA ILE A 41 -3.33 11.49 6.16
C ILE A 41 -3.44 11.02 7.61
N TYR A 42 -3.09 9.77 7.82
CA TYR A 42 -2.79 9.21 9.13
C TYR A 42 -1.28 9.30 9.38
N ALA A 43 -0.88 9.94 10.45
CA ALA A 43 0.50 9.94 10.91
C ALA A 43 0.51 9.94 12.45
N ASN A 44 1.17 8.94 13.02
CA ASN A 44 1.45 8.80 14.44
C ASN A 44 2.94 8.50 14.57
N ILE A 45 3.72 9.55 14.75
CA ILE A 45 5.18 9.51 14.73
C ILE A 45 5.68 10.13 16.03
N VAL A 46 6.42 9.34 16.82
CA VAL A 46 7.07 9.77 18.06
C VAL A 46 8.51 9.26 18.02
N THR A 47 9.44 10.14 17.74
CA THR A 47 10.88 9.78 17.67
C THR A 47 11.58 9.92 19.03
N GLY A 48 11.04 10.75 19.92
CA GLY A 48 11.68 11.19 21.16
C GLY A 48 12.67 12.35 20.94
N ASN A 49 12.80 12.84 19.71
CA ASN A 49 13.54 14.06 19.36
C ASN A 49 12.54 15.18 19.12
N SER A 50 12.55 16.20 19.98
CA SER A 50 11.56 17.28 19.94
C SER A 50 11.59 18.07 18.62
N THR A 51 12.75 18.22 17.98
CA THR A 51 12.87 18.91 16.69
C THR A 51 12.09 18.15 15.60
N ILE A 52 12.23 16.84 15.54
CA ILE A 52 11.51 15.99 14.56
C ILE A 52 10.04 15.90 14.93
N ASP A 53 9.73 15.62 16.19
CA ASP A 53 8.34 15.45 16.66
C ASP A 53 7.50 16.71 16.43
N ASN A 54 8.11 17.91 16.49
CA ASN A 54 7.46 19.19 16.17
C ASN A 54 7.18 19.40 14.68
N LEU A 55 7.83 18.65 13.78
CA LEU A 55 7.56 18.71 12.33
C LEU A 55 6.37 17.80 11.93
N VAL A 56 6.05 16.80 12.72
CA VAL A 56 4.98 15.81 12.41
C VAL A 56 3.62 16.48 12.12
N PRO A 57 3.16 17.51 12.88
CA PRO A 57 1.91 18.20 12.58
C PRO A 57 1.87 18.86 11.20
N MET A 58 3.03 19.20 10.62
CA MET A 58 3.13 19.83 9.30
C MET A 58 3.06 18.82 8.15
N ILE A 59 3.34 17.54 8.42
CA ILE A 59 3.36 16.47 7.41
C ILE A 59 1.95 16.25 6.84
N LYS A 60 0.93 16.17 7.69
CA LYS A 60 -0.44 15.89 7.26
C LYS A 60 -0.97 16.91 6.25
N PRO A 61 -0.96 18.23 6.51
CA PRO A 61 -1.42 19.21 5.53
C PRO A 61 -0.54 19.26 4.28
N ALA A 62 0.79 19.09 4.41
CA ALA A 62 1.69 19.11 3.26
C ALA A 62 1.38 17.97 2.28
N ILE A 63 1.29 16.72 2.76
CA ILE A 63 0.98 15.57 1.92
C ILE A 63 -0.49 15.61 1.46
N GLY A 64 -1.42 16.00 2.33
CA GLY A 64 -2.81 16.19 1.95
C GLY A 64 -2.96 17.15 0.77
N ASN A 65 -2.28 18.28 0.80
CA ASN A 65 -2.27 19.25 -0.29
C ASN A 65 -1.63 18.71 -1.57
N LEU A 66 -0.57 17.88 -1.48
CA LEU A 66 0.03 17.23 -2.64
C LEU A 66 -0.97 16.29 -3.34
N ILE A 67 -1.72 15.50 -2.57
CA ILE A 67 -2.73 14.59 -3.12
C ILE A 67 -3.87 15.41 -3.74
N TRP A 68 -4.54 16.25 -2.94
CA TRP A 68 -5.71 17.01 -3.35
C TRP A 68 -5.40 18.16 -4.34
N GLY A 69 -4.13 18.47 -4.53
CA GLY A 69 -3.65 19.32 -5.62
C GLY A 69 -3.59 18.61 -6.99
N LYS A 70 -3.81 17.30 -7.04
CA LYS A 70 -3.77 16.48 -8.28
C LYS A 70 -5.08 15.79 -8.58
N VAL A 71 -5.85 15.43 -7.56
CA VAL A 71 -7.09 14.67 -7.69
C VAL A 71 -8.22 15.34 -6.93
N SER A 72 -9.46 15.16 -7.38
CA SER A 72 -10.69 15.61 -6.72
C SER A 72 -11.44 14.48 -5.99
N ALA A 73 -11.09 13.22 -6.28
CA ALA A 73 -11.62 12.06 -5.60
C ALA A 73 -10.61 10.91 -5.67
N VAL A 74 -10.59 10.06 -4.65
CA VAL A 74 -9.91 8.75 -4.63
C VAL A 74 -10.82 7.77 -3.91
N ASN A 75 -11.13 6.66 -4.56
CA ASN A 75 -11.99 5.62 -4.02
C ASN A 75 -11.28 4.26 -4.07
N VAL A 76 -11.50 3.47 -3.04
CA VAL A 76 -11.03 2.09 -2.94
C VAL A 76 -12.26 1.19 -2.82
N ASN A 77 -12.42 0.28 -3.75
CA ASN A 77 -13.45 -0.73 -3.71
C ASN A 77 -12.87 -2.06 -3.22
N LEU A 78 -13.43 -2.57 -2.14
CA LEU A 78 -13.04 -3.83 -1.50
C LEU A 78 -14.25 -4.78 -1.50
N PRO A 79 -14.57 -5.43 -2.64
CA PRO A 79 -15.71 -6.33 -2.74
C PRO A 79 -15.47 -7.65 -2.04
N GLU A 80 -16.54 -8.40 -1.78
CA GLU A 80 -16.51 -9.70 -1.10
C GLU A 80 -15.68 -10.77 -1.82
N ASP A 81 -15.48 -10.65 -3.13
CA ASP A 81 -14.68 -11.60 -3.92
C ASP A 81 -13.17 -11.38 -3.75
N GLY A 82 -12.77 -10.30 -3.07
CA GLY A 82 -11.38 -9.98 -2.78
C GLY A 82 -10.62 -9.31 -3.92
N ILE A 83 -11.29 -8.89 -4.99
CA ILE A 83 -10.64 -8.13 -6.08
C ILE A 83 -10.44 -6.69 -5.60
N PHE A 84 -9.18 -6.28 -5.53
CA PHE A 84 -8.83 -4.92 -5.13
C PHE A 84 -8.96 -3.96 -6.30
N ASP A 85 -9.71 -2.88 -6.12
CA ASP A 85 -9.84 -1.83 -7.13
C ASP A 85 -9.68 -0.44 -6.53
N VAL A 86 -9.01 0.44 -7.27
CA VAL A 86 -8.81 1.85 -6.89
C VAL A 86 -9.15 2.72 -8.08
N SER A 87 -9.96 3.74 -7.84
CA SER A 87 -10.25 4.78 -8.81
C SER A 87 -9.91 6.16 -8.26
N TRP A 88 -9.59 7.07 -9.16
CA TRP A 88 -9.34 8.47 -8.81
C TRP A 88 -9.83 9.41 -9.90
N ARG A 89 -10.21 10.60 -9.53
CA ARG A 89 -10.60 11.65 -10.47
C ARG A 89 -9.52 12.75 -10.49
N PRO A 90 -8.80 12.93 -11.60
CA PRO A 90 -7.90 14.07 -11.76
C PRO A 90 -8.66 15.40 -11.66
N ILE A 91 -8.01 16.46 -11.18
CA ILE A 91 -8.62 17.80 -11.14
C ILE A 91 -8.98 18.23 -12.56
N GLY A 92 -10.22 18.71 -12.73
CA GLY A 92 -10.76 19.15 -14.03
C GLY A 92 -11.22 18.03 -14.95
N ALA A 93 -11.10 16.76 -14.57
CA ALA A 93 -11.66 15.65 -15.33
C ALA A 93 -13.12 15.39 -14.96
N SER A 94 -13.93 15.00 -15.95
CA SER A 94 -15.34 14.59 -15.77
C SER A 94 -15.49 13.11 -15.41
N GLU A 95 -14.46 12.30 -15.66
CA GLU A 95 -14.48 10.85 -15.48
C GLU A 95 -13.39 10.38 -14.53
N ASP A 96 -13.67 9.29 -13.82
CA ASP A 96 -12.69 8.60 -12.98
C ASP A 96 -11.73 7.80 -13.86
N LYS A 97 -10.48 7.77 -13.44
CA LYS A 97 -9.48 6.79 -13.89
C LYS A 97 -9.36 5.71 -12.83
N GLY A 98 -8.93 4.54 -13.21
CA GLY A 98 -8.80 3.46 -12.26
C GLY A 98 -7.73 2.45 -12.65
N ILE A 99 -7.41 1.58 -11.70
CA ILE A 99 -6.55 0.43 -11.93
C ILE A 99 -7.34 -0.82 -12.33
N GLY A 100 -8.66 -0.71 -12.51
CA GLY A 100 -9.56 -1.84 -12.78
C GLY A 100 -9.13 -2.71 -13.96
N GLU A 101 -8.57 -2.14 -15.02
CA GLU A 101 -8.00 -2.91 -16.12
C GLU A 101 -6.70 -3.62 -15.70
N ILE A 102 -5.85 -2.95 -14.92
CA ILE A 102 -4.61 -3.52 -14.39
C ILE A 102 -4.93 -4.61 -13.38
N THR A 103 -5.89 -4.38 -12.48
CA THR A 103 -6.30 -5.37 -11.47
C THR A 103 -6.89 -6.63 -12.11
N LYS A 104 -7.66 -6.50 -13.19
CA LYS A 104 -8.17 -7.66 -13.96
C LYS A 104 -7.04 -8.44 -14.61
N MET A 105 -6.04 -7.76 -15.16
CA MET A 105 -4.89 -8.38 -15.83
C MET A 105 -3.91 -8.99 -14.82
N ALA A 106 -3.68 -8.30 -13.71
CA ALA A 106 -2.66 -8.66 -12.73
C ALA A 106 -3.18 -9.52 -11.58
N SER A 107 -4.49 -9.80 -11.54
CA SER A 107 -5.11 -10.52 -10.41
C SER A 107 -4.75 -9.90 -9.05
N ILE A 108 -4.73 -8.57 -8.97
CA ILE A 108 -4.51 -7.88 -7.70
C ILE A 108 -5.72 -8.11 -6.81
N GLN A 109 -5.47 -8.64 -5.63
CA GLN A 109 -6.49 -9.01 -4.66
C GLN A 109 -6.18 -8.36 -3.31
N TYR A 110 -7.13 -8.45 -2.40
CA TYR A 110 -6.88 -8.16 -0.99
C TYR A 110 -7.38 -9.33 -0.13
N CYS A 111 -6.80 -9.45 1.04
CA CYS A 111 -7.29 -10.33 2.10
C CYS A 111 -6.88 -9.77 3.46
N VAL A 112 -7.43 -10.36 4.51
CA VAL A 112 -7.02 -10.08 5.89
C VAL A 112 -6.39 -11.33 6.46
N VAL A 113 -5.15 -11.22 6.91
CA VAL A 113 -4.38 -12.31 7.52
C VAL A 113 -3.81 -11.80 8.83
N ASP A 114 -4.10 -12.50 9.92
CA ASP A 114 -3.64 -12.15 11.28
C ASP A 114 -3.93 -10.69 11.66
N GLY A 115 -5.10 -10.17 11.27
CA GLY A 115 -5.52 -8.81 11.53
C GLY A 115 -4.86 -7.74 10.67
N LYS A 116 -3.97 -8.10 9.73
CA LYS A 116 -3.36 -7.19 8.77
C LYS A 116 -4.09 -7.23 7.43
N PHE A 117 -4.24 -6.08 6.82
CA PHE A 117 -4.72 -5.93 5.44
C PHE A 117 -3.57 -6.24 4.48
N MET A 118 -3.80 -7.19 3.58
CA MET A 118 -2.82 -7.59 2.56
C MET A 118 -3.30 -7.12 1.19
N VAL A 119 -2.47 -6.34 0.50
CA VAL A 119 -2.61 -6.16 -0.96
C VAL A 119 -1.82 -7.27 -1.61
N ALA A 120 -2.51 -8.22 -2.25
CA ALA A 120 -1.94 -9.45 -2.76
C ALA A 120 -1.84 -9.39 -4.30
N VAL A 121 -0.65 -9.64 -4.82
CA VAL A 121 -0.35 -9.64 -6.26
C VAL A 121 0.10 -11.03 -6.68
N ASP A 122 -0.43 -11.52 -7.80
CA ASP A 122 -0.05 -12.82 -8.36
C ASP A 122 1.47 -12.91 -8.59
N LYS A 123 2.10 -14.02 -8.19
CA LYS A 123 3.55 -14.21 -8.27
C LYS A 123 4.09 -14.14 -9.69
N ASN A 124 3.35 -14.64 -10.67
CA ASN A 124 3.79 -14.58 -12.06
C ASN A 124 3.82 -13.13 -12.54
N TYR A 125 2.82 -12.33 -12.13
CA TYR A 125 2.79 -10.92 -12.48
C TYR A 125 3.92 -10.14 -11.79
N VAL A 126 4.21 -10.42 -10.52
CA VAL A 126 5.37 -9.84 -9.82
C VAL A 126 6.67 -10.17 -10.55
N THR A 127 6.83 -11.41 -11.03
CA THR A 127 8.00 -11.80 -11.83
C THR A 127 8.11 -11.00 -13.12
N VAL A 128 7.00 -10.76 -13.82
CA VAL A 128 6.98 -9.91 -15.02
C VAL A 128 7.35 -8.46 -14.67
N LEU A 129 6.74 -7.90 -13.62
CA LEU A 129 7.03 -6.53 -13.18
C LEU A 129 8.48 -6.33 -12.75
N THR A 130 9.04 -7.27 -12.00
CA THR A 130 10.45 -7.20 -11.55
C THR A 130 11.41 -7.31 -12.74
N THR A 131 11.10 -8.15 -13.72
CA THR A 131 11.87 -8.24 -14.96
C THR A 131 11.83 -6.93 -15.76
N LEU A 132 10.65 -6.34 -15.93
CA LEU A 132 10.50 -5.05 -16.59
C LEU A 132 11.21 -3.93 -15.83
N LEU A 133 11.12 -3.92 -14.52
CA LEU A 133 11.80 -2.94 -13.67
C LEU A 133 13.33 -3.07 -13.81
N GLN A 134 13.85 -4.30 -13.79
CA GLN A 134 15.28 -4.56 -14.00
C GLN A 134 15.75 -4.08 -15.37
N GLN A 135 14.96 -4.31 -16.42
CA GLN A 135 15.29 -3.86 -17.79
C GLN A 135 15.23 -2.34 -17.94
N ALA A 136 14.23 -1.69 -17.32
CA ALA A 136 14.00 -0.25 -17.47
C ALA A 136 14.88 0.62 -16.54
N ALA A 137 15.27 0.11 -15.39
CA ALA A 137 15.90 0.88 -14.33
C ALA A 137 17.00 0.11 -13.57
N GLY A 138 17.42 -1.07 -14.02
CA GLY A 138 18.40 -1.94 -13.32
C GLY A 138 19.67 -1.21 -12.94
N ASP A 139 20.28 -0.51 -13.89
CA ASP A 139 21.52 0.27 -13.63
C ASP A 139 21.33 1.36 -12.57
N LYS A 140 20.14 2.00 -12.55
CA LYS A 140 19.82 3.04 -11.56
C LYS A 140 19.55 2.45 -10.17
N LEU A 141 18.90 1.31 -10.13
CA LEU A 141 18.65 0.57 -8.89
C LEU A 141 19.96 0.07 -8.30
N GLU A 142 20.82 -0.53 -9.12
CA GLU A 142 22.14 -0.99 -8.72
C GLU A 142 23.03 0.16 -8.23
N ALA A 143 23.06 1.27 -8.97
CA ALA A 143 23.79 2.47 -8.57
C ALA A 143 23.27 3.08 -7.25
N ALA A 144 21.98 2.89 -6.96
CA ALA A 144 21.37 3.29 -5.69
C ALA A 144 21.53 2.23 -4.58
N GLY A 145 22.14 1.06 -4.89
CA GLY A 145 22.28 -0.05 -3.95
C GLY A 145 20.96 -0.75 -3.62
N ILE A 146 19.94 -0.64 -4.49
CA ILE A 146 18.64 -1.25 -4.29
C ILE A 146 18.59 -2.61 -4.98
N SER A 147 18.35 -3.65 -4.18
CA SER A 147 18.14 -5.01 -4.67
C SER A 147 16.64 -5.33 -4.75
N ILE A 148 16.23 -5.96 -5.85
CA ILE A 148 14.87 -6.51 -5.97
C ILE A 148 14.59 -7.53 -4.87
N ASP A 149 15.59 -8.32 -4.48
CA ASP A 149 15.46 -9.31 -3.41
C ASP A 149 15.15 -8.65 -2.05
N GLU A 150 15.66 -7.45 -1.79
CA GLU A 150 15.33 -6.70 -0.58
C GLU A 150 13.89 -6.19 -0.62
N ILE A 151 13.43 -5.73 -1.78
CA ILE A 151 12.01 -5.38 -1.97
C ILE A 151 11.12 -6.59 -1.70
N MET A 152 11.49 -7.77 -2.23
CA MET A 152 10.72 -8.99 -2.06
C MET A 152 10.64 -9.46 -0.60
N LYS A 153 11.64 -9.18 0.23
CA LYS A 153 11.62 -9.48 1.68
C LYS A 153 10.57 -8.71 2.46
N LEU A 154 10.07 -7.59 1.92
CA LEU A 154 8.98 -6.82 2.54
C LEU A 154 7.61 -7.46 2.32
N LEU A 155 7.51 -8.42 1.42
CA LEU A 155 6.28 -9.09 1.04
C LEU A 155 6.11 -10.40 1.79
N VAL A 156 4.88 -10.73 2.10
CA VAL A 156 4.49 -12.01 2.71
C VAL A 156 4.16 -13.02 1.61
N ASP A 157 4.69 -14.23 1.70
CA ASP A 157 4.32 -15.32 0.80
C ASP A 157 2.94 -15.85 1.17
N LEU A 158 1.98 -15.71 0.27
CA LEU A 158 0.60 -16.16 0.41
C LEU A 158 0.28 -17.33 -0.56
N GLY A 159 1.25 -18.18 -0.83
CA GLY A 159 1.13 -19.30 -1.77
C GLY A 159 1.25 -18.84 -3.22
N GLY A 160 0.17 -18.63 -3.96
CA GLY A 160 0.16 -18.13 -5.35
C GLY A 160 0.40 -16.62 -5.47
N TYR A 161 0.43 -15.87 -4.35
CA TYR A 161 0.50 -14.42 -4.29
C TYR A 161 1.62 -13.94 -3.37
N TYR A 162 2.09 -12.72 -3.60
CA TYR A 162 2.85 -11.94 -2.63
C TYR A 162 1.96 -10.86 -2.04
N GLY A 163 1.90 -10.75 -0.72
CA GLY A 163 1.11 -9.78 0.02
C GLY A 163 1.94 -8.65 0.59
N LEU A 164 1.56 -7.39 0.33
CA LEU A 164 2.08 -6.24 1.06
C LEU A 164 1.28 -6.08 2.35
N PRO A 165 1.89 -6.27 3.54
CA PRO A 165 1.18 -6.18 4.80
C PRO A 165 0.98 -4.72 5.22
N LEU A 166 -0.26 -4.32 5.44
CA LEU A 166 -0.62 -3.05 6.05
C LEU A 166 -1.40 -3.30 7.34
N ASN A 167 -1.22 -2.45 8.31
CA ASN A 167 -2.08 -2.42 9.48
C ASN A 167 -3.40 -1.73 9.12
N MET A 168 -4.48 -2.09 9.83
CA MET A 168 -5.77 -1.47 9.63
C MET A 168 -6.47 -1.17 10.94
N LYS A 169 -7.25 -0.09 10.94
CA LYS A 169 -8.22 0.27 11.99
C LYS A 169 -9.54 0.50 11.30
N VAL A 170 -10.61 -0.14 11.72
CA VAL A 170 -11.94 0.04 11.15
C VAL A 170 -12.90 0.33 12.30
N ASP A 171 -13.60 1.45 12.21
CA ASP A 171 -14.61 1.88 13.18
C ASP A 171 -15.84 2.40 12.42
N GLY A 172 -16.86 1.57 12.34
CA GLY A 172 -18.10 1.86 11.63
C GLY A 172 -17.86 2.22 10.15
N SER A 173 -18.07 3.48 9.82
CA SER A 173 -17.89 4.04 8.47
C SER A 173 -16.51 4.63 8.22
N GLU A 174 -15.57 4.50 9.16
CA GLU A 174 -14.21 4.98 9.02
C GLU A 174 -13.20 3.83 8.94
N ALA A 175 -12.19 3.97 8.09
CA ALA A 175 -11.08 3.03 8.00
C ALA A 175 -9.75 3.77 7.87
N THR A 176 -8.72 3.23 8.49
CA THR A 176 -7.33 3.67 8.35
C THR A 176 -6.50 2.47 7.93
N PHE A 177 -5.77 2.61 6.83
CA PHE A 177 -4.76 1.65 6.41
C PHE A 177 -3.39 2.30 6.53
N TYR A 178 -2.46 1.65 7.23
CA TYR A 178 -1.17 2.26 7.54
C TYR A 178 -0.04 1.24 7.59
N ALA A 179 1.15 1.71 7.21
CA ALA A 179 2.40 1.04 7.45
C ALA A 179 2.92 1.39 8.85
N ASP A 180 3.53 0.44 9.52
CA ASP A 180 4.26 0.65 10.75
C ASP A 180 5.78 0.72 10.52
N LYS A 181 6.52 0.83 11.59
CA LYS A 181 7.97 0.92 11.58
C LYS A 181 8.64 -0.22 10.81
N ASP A 182 8.10 -1.43 10.91
CA ASP A 182 8.69 -2.63 10.31
C ASP A 182 8.63 -2.60 8.77
N LEU A 183 7.67 -1.87 8.20
CA LEU A 183 7.60 -1.63 6.77
C LEU A 183 8.23 -0.28 6.36
N ILE A 184 7.99 0.79 7.13
CA ILE A 184 8.45 2.15 6.78
C ILE A 184 9.97 2.24 6.78
N VAL A 185 10.65 1.73 7.81
CA VAL A 185 12.11 1.88 7.94
C VAL A 185 12.86 1.18 6.80
N PRO A 186 12.60 -0.09 6.47
CA PRO A 186 13.25 -0.73 5.33
C PRO A 186 12.99 -0.01 4.01
N VAL A 187 11.74 0.39 3.75
CA VAL A 187 11.38 1.13 2.52
C VAL A 187 12.14 2.45 2.43
N LEU A 188 12.12 3.27 3.48
CA LEU A 188 12.83 4.55 3.49
C LEU A 188 14.34 4.39 3.36
N THR A 189 14.92 3.40 4.04
CA THR A 189 16.37 3.10 3.91
C THR A 189 16.73 2.74 2.48
N MET A 190 15.88 1.93 1.83
CA MET A 190 16.08 1.51 0.45
C MET A 190 16.00 2.68 -0.54
N ILE A 191 14.98 3.56 -0.41
CA ILE A 191 14.77 4.67 -1.35
C ILE A 191 15.60 5.92 -1.03
N ALA A 192 16.20 6.02 0.15
CA ALA A 192 16.99 7.17 0.59
C ALA A 192 18.10 7.59 -0.38
N PRO A 193 18.89 6.65 -0.98
CA PRO A 193 19.91 7.01 -1.97
C PRO A 193 19.35 7.71 -3.21
N ILE A 194 18.11 7.39 -3.60
CA ILE A 194 17.42 8.04 -4.73
C ILE A 194 16.85 9.41 -4.30
N LEU A 195 16.25 9.46 -3.11
CA LEU A 195 15.58 10.68 -2.65
C LEU A 195 16.56 11.79 -2.24
N LYS A 196 17.68 11.41 -1.61
CA LYS A 196 18.63 12.39 -1.07
C LYS A 196 19.17 13.36 -2.12
N PRO A 197 19.59 12.96 -3.34
CA PRO A 197 20.04 13.89 -4.37
C PRO A 197 18.93 14.81 -4.90
N MET A 198 17.64 14.46 -4.71
CA MET A 198 16.50 15.29 -5.15
C MET A 198 16.15 16.38 -4.13
N VAL A 199 16.70 16.29 -2.92
CA VAL A 199 16.48 17.26 -1.85
C VAL A 199 17.57 18.34 -1.91
N PRO A 200 17.22 19.64 -1.80
CA PRO A 200 18.21 20.72 -1.75
C PRO A 200 19.25 20.48 -0.66
N GLU A 201 20.52 20.85 -0.92
CA GLU A 201 21.67 20.53 -0.06
C GLU A 201 21.49 20.97 1.41
N ASN A 202 20.84 22.12 1.62
CA ASN A 202 20.56 22.63 2.97
C ASN A 202 19.60 21.74 3.79
N TYR A 203 18.86 20.81 3.16
CA TYR A 203 17.97 19.88 3.85
C TYR A 203 18.52 18.44 3.90
N GLN A 204 19.62 18.13 3.21
CA GLN A 204 20.17 16.76 3.18
C GLN A 204 20.61 16.26 4.55
N GLN A 205 21.17 17.13 5.38
CA GLN A 205 21.53 16.79 6.77
C GLN A 205 20.29 16.43 7.61
N MET A 206 19.16 17.11 7.37
CA MET A 206 17.91 16.79 8.05
C MET A 206 17.36 15.43 7.60
N VAL A 207 17.49 15.09 6.31
CA VAL A 207 17.14 13.76 5.81
C VAL A 207 17.98 12.69 6.50
N ASP A 208 19.29 12.86 6.59
CA ASP A 208 20.20 11.94 7.28
C ASP A 208 19.80 11.75 8.76
N MET A 209 19.53 12.85 9.46
CA MET A 209 19.10 12.82 10.86
C MET A 209 17.77 12.05 11.01
N VAL A 210 16.80 12.28 10.13
CA VAL A 210 15.52 11.57 10.13
C VAL A 210 15.76 10.08 9.92
N LEU A 211 16.53 9.68 8.92
CA LEU A 211 16.83 8.27 8.64
C LEU A 211 17.54 7.57 9.80
N GLN A 212 18.39 8.27 10.56
CA GLN A 212 19.05 7.72 11.75
C GLN A 212 18.11 7.55 12.93
N LEU A 213 17.12 8.44 13.07
CA LEU A 213 16.20 8.42 14.22
C LEU A 213 15.01 7.47 14.03
N LEU A 214 14.53 7.29 12.79
CA LEU A 214 13.34 6.49 12.51
C LEU A 214 13.43 5.02 13.01
N PRO A 215 14.56 4.31 12.87
CA PRO A 215 14.69 2.94 13.40
C PRO A 215 14.47 2.84 14.91
N ASN A 216 14.79 3.93 15.64
CA ASN A 216 14.68 4.01 17.10
C ASN A 216 13.40 4.74 17.56
N ALA A 217 12.53 5.13 16.64
CA ALA A 217 11.28 5.78 16.98
C ALA A 217 10.43 4.90 17.92
N LYS A 218 9.81 5.51 18.92
CA LYS A 218 8.87 4.84 19.83
C LYS A 218 7.61 4.41 19.08
N THR A 219 7.14 5.28 18.18
CA THR A 219 6.03 5.02 17.27
C THR A 219 6.36 5.57 15.92
N LEU A 220 6.09 4.80 14.88
CA LEU A 220 6.22 5.22 13.48
C LEU A 220 5.13 4.52 12.69
N GLU A 221 4.03 5.23 12.49
CA GLU A 221 2.87 4.77 11.73
C GLU A 221 2.50 5.86 10.72
N PHE A 222 2.34 5.47 9.46
CA PHE A 222 1.95 6.38 8.39
C PHE A 222 1.00 5.70 7.42
N GLY A 223 -0.06 6.40 7.02
CA GLY A 223 -1.07 5.82 6.15
C GLY A 223 -2.16 6.80 5.73
N LEU A 224 -3.28 6.24 5.34
CA LEU A 224 -4.41 6.96 4.77
C LEU A 224 -5.71 6.65 5.52
N ASN A 225 -6.55 7.68 5.65
CA ASN A 225 -7.87 7.62 6.27
C ASN A 225 -8.96 7.66 5.21
N PHE A 226 -9.91 6.76 5.33
CA PHE A 226 -11.05 6.61 4.44
C PHE A 226 -12.37 6.69 5.20
N THR A 227 -13.44 6.95 4.45
CA THR A 227 -14.83 6.88 4.93
C THR A 227 -15.70 6.15 3.91
N LYS A 228 -16.72 5.43 4.38
CA LYS A 228 -17.79 4.86 3.54
C LYS A 228 -18.78 5.92 3.13
#